data_c873e9382c28e02fba8d1dcfd662dc5e
#
_entry.id   c873e9382c28e02fba8d1dcfd662dc5e
#
_cell.length_a   1.000
_cell.length_b   1.000
_cell.length_c   1.000
_cell.angle_alpha   90.00
_cell.angle_beta   90.00
_cell.angle_gamma   90.00
#
_symmetry.space_group_name_H-M   'P 1'
#
loop_
_entity.id
_entity.type
_entity.pdbx_description
1 polymer ?
#
loop_
_entity_poly.entity_id
_entity_poly.type
_entity_poly.pdbx_seq_one_letter_code
_entity_poly.pdbx_strand_id
1 'polypeptide(L)'
;PQRMLQTLWPKLELVVDVNQKHTFTGLHADYLLPAAGYYEKPGIKYSVAYVPYLHYCDAAVRPVGEAKDEWEIYSLLAAEIQRIAKERDLAPSLGCGSQRVDLQTFADRFSFAGEHGPGDAEAVNQRILEASPSAAGMTI
;
A
#
# COMPACT_ATOMS: atom_id res chain seq x y z
N PRO A 1 13.97 20.01 -5.58
CA PRO A 1 12.59 19.80 -6.08
C PRO A 1 12.41 20.30 -7.51
N GLN A 2 12.72 21.57 -7.84
CA GLN A 2 12.51 22.13 -9.19
C GLN A 2 13.22 21.35 -10.30
N ARG A 3 14.44 20.87 -10.08
CA ARG A 3 15.15 20.06 -11.07
C ARG A 3 14.42 18.75 -11.39
N MET A 4 13.80 18.11 -10.40
CA MET A 4 12.99 16.92 -10.62
C MET A 4 11.78 17.22 -11.50
N LEU A 5 11.05 18.29 -11.21
CA LEU A 5 9.91 18.71 -12.03
C LEU A 5 10.28 19.01 -13.48
N GLN A 6 11.45 19.61 -13.69
CA GLN A 6 11.90 19.98 -15.03
C GLN A 6 12.49 18.82 -15.83
N THR A 7 13.09 17.82 -15.15
CA THR A 7 13.86 16.77 -15.82
C THR A 7 13.28 15.38 -15.72
N LEU A 8 12.56 15.06 -14.63
CA LEU A 8 11.98 13.74 -14.41
C LEU A 8 10.49 13.70 -14.72
N TRP A 9 9.70 14.62 -14.17
CA TRP A 9 8.25 14.65 -14.36
C TRP A 9 7.81 14.54 -15.81
N PRO A 10 8.39 15.29 -16.77
CA PRO A 10 8.01 15.19 -18.18
C PRO A 10 8.30 13.84 -18.85
N LYS A 11 9.01 12.96 -18.15
CA LYS A 11 9.36 11.61 -18.65
C LYS A 11 8.46 10.52 -18.05
N LEU A 12 7.62 10.87 -17.10
CA LEU A 12 6.69 9.95 -16.45
C LEU A 12 5.36 10.01 -17.18
N GLU A 13 4.78 8.87 -17.47
CA GLU A 13 3.47 8.76 -18.08
C GLU A 13 2.34 8.94 -17.06
N LEU A 14 2.65 8.66 -15.79
CA LEU A 14 1.70 8.76 -14.69
C LEU A 14 2.44 9.05 -13.38
N VAL A 15 1.93 9.99 -12.61
CA VAL A 15 2.37 10.30 -11.25
C VAL A 15 1.17 10.23 -10.31
N VAL A 16 1.22 9.32 -9.36
CA VAL A 16 0.19 9.18 -8.32
C VAL A 16 0.83 9.50 -6.97
N ASP A 17 0.22 10.42 -6.22
CA ASP A 17 0.61 10.73 -4.84
C ASP A 17 -0.42 10.14 -3.87
N VAL A 18 0.02 9.27 -2.97
CA VAL A 18 -0.79 8.72 -1.90
C VAL A 18 -0.38 9.44 -0.62
N ASN A 19 -1.22 10.35 -0.14
CA ASN A 19 -0.81 11.24 0.94
C ASN A 19 -1.99 11.71 1.81
N GLN A 20 -1.68 12.06 3.06
CA GLN A 20 -2.64 12.60 4.02
C GLN A 20 -2.95 14.09 3.80
N LYS A 21 -2.17 14.77 2.98
CA LYS A 21 -2.31 16.20 2.69
C LYS A 21 -1.76 16.56 1.32
N HIS A 22 -2.18 17.69 0.79
CA HIS A 22 -1.58 18.25 -0.41
C HIS A 22 -0.13 18.63 -0.16
N THR A 23 0.76 17.86 -0.75
CA THR A 23 2.20 18.13 -0.77
C THR A 23 2.59 18.79 -2.07
N PHE A 24 3.85 19.24 -2.17
CA PHE A 24 4.39 19.74 -3.42
C PHE A 24 4.36 18.67 -4.52
N THR A 25 4.59 17.41 -4.18
CA THR A 25 4.44 16.27 -5.11
C THR A 25 2.99 16.14 -5.57
N GLY A 26 2.04 16.15 -4.64
CA GLY A 26 0.61 16.04 -4.94
C GLY A 26 0.07 17.17 -5.81
N LEU A 27 0.62 18.39 -5.68
CA LEU A 27 0.24 19.53 -6.54
C LEU A 27 0.67 19.35 -8.01
N HIS A 28 1.60 18.44 -8.27
CA HIS A 28 2.13 18.13 -9.59
C HIS A 28 1.88 16.68 -10.01
N ALA A 29 1.09 15.94 -9.26
CA ALA A 29 0.67 14.59 -9.59
C ALA A 29 -0.58 14.61 -10.48
N ASP A 30 -0.75 13.55 -11.28
CA ASP A 30 -1.94 13.34 -12.09
C ASP A 30 -3.12 12.90 -11.22
N TYR A 31 -2.85 12.15 -10.16
CA TYR A 31 -3.82 11.70 -9.18
C TYR A 31 -3.28 11.86 -7.75
N LEU A 32 -4.15 12.33 -6.87
CA LEU A 32 -3.92 12.35 -5.43
C LEU A 32 -4.94 11.43 -4.76
N LEU A 33 -4.44 10.37 -4.12
CA LEU A 33 -5.25 9.42 -3.36
C LEU A 33 -5.14 9.76 -1.87
N PRO A 34 -6.25 10.06 -1.19
CA PRO A 34 -6.22 10.45 0.21
C PRO A 34 -5.90 9.23 1.09
N ALA A 35 -4.80 9.30 1.82
CA ALA A 35 -4.39 8.29 2.78
C ALA A 35 -4.86 8.64 4.20
N ALA A 36 -5.28 7.64 4.96
CA ALA A 36 -5.64 7.79 6.36
C ALA A 36 -4.45 8.20 7.22
N GLY A 37 -4.71 9.08 8.18
CA GLY A 37 -3.72 9.51 9.17
C GLY A 37 -3.38 8.43 10.19
N TYR A 38 -2.33 8.67 10.98
CA TYR A 38 -1.85 7.68 11.97
C TYR A 38 -2.86 7.32 13.06
N TYR A 39 -3.81 8.20 13.37
CA TYR A 39 -4.87 7.94 14.32
C TYR A 39 -6.15 7.37 13.68
N GLU A 40 -6.16 7.26 12.37
CA GLU A 40 -7.32 6.85 11.57
C GLU A 40 -7.21 5.41 11.07
N LYS A 41 -6.09 4.74 11.37
CA LYS A 41 -5.82 3.38 10.87
C LYS A 41 -5.01 2.56 11.87
N PRO A 42 -5.18 1.22 11.87
CA PRO A 42 -4.31 0.33 12.63
C PRO A 42 -2.90 0.29 11.98
N GLY A 43 -1.90 -0.01 12.76
CA GLY A 43 -0.56 -0.16 12.20
C GLY A 43 0.50 -0.57 13.20
N ILE A 44 1.48 -1.30 12.68
CA ILE A 44 2.70 -1.66 13.41
C ILE A 44 3.74 -0.57 13.19
N LYS A 45 4.34 -0.10 14.26
CA LYS A 45 5.45 0.84 14.23
C LYS A 45 6.64 0.27 14.97
N TYR A 46 7.80 0.41 14.40
CA TYR A 46 9.05 0.00 15.03
C TYR A 46 10.11 1.08 14.82
N SER A 47 10.94 1.27 15.82
CA SER A 47 12.08 2.17 15.75
C SER A 47 13.32 1.39 15.34
N VAL A 48 13.71 1.55 14.10
CA VAL A 48 14.74 0.72 13.43
C VAL A 48 16.13 0.81 14.08
N ALA A 49 16.41 1.84 14.86
CA ALA A 49 17.81 2.11 15.22
C ALA A 49 18.11 2.10 16.73
N TYR A 50 17.11 2.22 17.61
CA TYR A 50 17.43 2.62 18.97
C TYR A 50 16.75 1.81 20.08
N VAL A 51 15.64 1.17 19.80
CA VAL A 51 14.90 0.40 20.83
C VAL A 51 14.22 -0.84 20.21
N PRO A 52 14.27 -1.99 20.87
CA PRO A 52 13.71 -3.24 20.35
C PRO A 52 12.21 -3.36 20.68
N TYR A 53 11.44 -2.28 20.49
CA TYR A 53 10.01 -2.29 20.76
C TYR A 53 9.22 -2.21 19.47
N LEU A 54 8.19 -3.04 19.39
CA LEU A 54 7.10 -2.94 18.43
C LEU A 54 5.94 -2.22 19.11
N HIS A 55 5.42 -1.20 18.44
CA HIS A 55 4.19 -0.54 18.83
C HIS A 55 3.09 -0.95 17.87
N TYR A 56 2.02 -1.51 18.39
CA TYR A 56 0.77 -1.59 17.67
C TYR A 56 -0.07 -0.36 18.04
N CYS A 57 -0.60 0.31 17.03
CA CYS A 57 -1.55 1.41 17.19
C CYS A 57 -2.87 0.96 16.58
N ASP A 58 -3.92 1.01 17.36
CA ASP A 58 -5.28 0.88 16.86
C ASP A 58 -5.79 2.21 16.30
N ALA A 59 -6.87 2.16 15.50
CA ALA A 59 -7.52 3.36 15.01
C ALA A 59 -8.31 4.03 16.14
N ALA A 60 -7.96 5.28 16.46
CA ALA A 60 -8.65 6.06 17.48
C ALA A 60 -9.91 6.76 16.94
N VAL A 61 -9.92 7.04 15.64
CA VAL A 61 -11.02 7.72 14.94
C VAL A 61 -11.17 7.13 13.55
N ARG A 62 -12.33 7.34 12.93
CA ARG A 62 -12.56 6.93 11.54
C ARG A 62 -11.81 7.86 10.57
N PRO A 63 -11.37 7.36 9.41
CA PRO A 63 -10.80 8.18 8.35
C PRO A 63 -11.77 9.30 7.93
N VAL A 64 -11.22 10.47 7.61
CA VAL A 64 -11.99 11.62 7.18
C VAL A 64 -12.27 11.52 5.68
N GLY A 65 -13.53 11.75 5.30
CA GLY A 65 -13.97 11.78 3.89
C GLY A 65 -13.74 10.45 3.19
N GLU A 66 -12.99 10.46 2.10
CA GLU A 66 -12.66 9.28 1.29
C GLU A 66 -11.28 8.69 1.62
N ALA A 67 -10.62 9.17 2.70
CA ALA A 67 -9.31 8.66 3.09
C ALA A 67 -9.38 7.18 3.48
N LYS A 68 -8.41 6.42 3.03
CA LYS A 68 -8.27 4.98 3.25
C LYS A 68 -6.87 4.66 3.77
N ASP A 69 -6.73 3.56 4.50
CA ASP A 69 -5.40 3.06 4.80
C ASP A 69 -4.69 2.55 3.53
N GLU A 70 -3.38 2.45 3.58
CA GLU A 70 -2.59 2.06 2.42
C GLU A 70 -2.86 0.62 1.98
N TRP A 71 -3.18 -0.28 2.93
CA TRP A 71 -3.56 -1.64 2.59
C TRP A 71 -4.84 -1.65 1.74
N GLU A 72 -5.86 -0.89 2.15
CA GLU A 72 -7.12 -0.76 1.40
C GLU A 72 -6.87 -0.16 0.02
N ILE A 73 -6.11 0.94 -0.06
CA ILE A 73 -5.79 1.61 -1.33
C ILE A 73 -5.10 0.63 -2.30
N TYR A 74 -4.04 -0.03 -1.86
CA TYR A 74 -3.29 -0.94 -2.73
C TYR A 74 -4.06 -2.23 -3.06
N SER A 75 -4.90 -2.73 -2.16
CA SER A 75 -5.77 -3.87 -2.41
C SER A 75 -6.80 -3.57 -3.51
N LEU A 76 -7.43 -2.39 -3.45
CA LEU A 76 -8.38 -1.94 -4.47
C LEU A 76 -7.69 -1.74 -5.82
N LEU A 77 -6.51 -1.13 -5.84
CA LEU A 77 -5.72 -0.97 -7.06
C LEU A 77 -5.32 -2.32 -7.65
N ALA A 78 -4.85 -3.26 -6.82
CA ALA A 78 -4.47 -4.59 -7.27
C ALA A 78 -5.67 -5.36 -7.87
N ALA A 79 -6.84 -5.26 -7.24
CA ALA A 79 -8.07 -5.88 -7.73
C ALA A 79 -8.47 -5.31 -9.10
N GLU A 80 -8.40 -4.00 -9.27
CA GLU A 80 -8.76 -3.34 -10.53
C GLU A 80 -7.76 -3.64 -11.65
N ILE A 81 -6.45 -3.67 -11.35
CA ILE A 81 -5.42 -4.10 -12.30
C ILE A 81 -5.69 -5.53 -12.78
N GLN A 82 -5.98 -6.45 -11.85
CA GLN A 82 -6.29 -7.84 -12.19
C GLN A 82 -7.56 -7.96 -13.03
N ARG A 83 -8.60 -7.21 -12.69
CA ARG A 83 -9.86 -7.17 -13.46
C ARG A 83 -9.61 -6.74 -14.90
N ILE A 84 -8.92 -5.61 -15.09
CA ILE A 84 -8.59 -5.07 -16.42
C ILE A 84 -7.69 -6.04 -17.20
N ALA A 85 -6.71 -6.64 -16.53
CA ALA A 85 -5.81 -7.62 -17.16
C ALA A 85 -6.57 -8.83 -17.69
N LYS A 86 -7.53 -9.35 -16.92
CA LYS A 86 -8.40 -10.44 -17.36
C LYS A 86 -9.32 -10.04 -18.52
N GLU A 87 -9.98 -8.88 -18.41
CA GLU A 87 -10.90 -8.40 -19.46
C GLU A 87 -10.21 -8.13 -20.80
N ARG A 88 -8.97 -7.65 -20.77
CA ARG A 88 -8.20 -7.31 -21.97
C ARG A 88 -7.26 -8.42 -22.43
N ASP A 89 -7.30 -9.57 -21.77
CA ASP A 89 -6.35 -10.68 -21.97
C ASP A 89 -4.88 -10.23 -21.97
N LEU A 90 -4.57 -9.36 -21.02
CA LEU A 90 -3.21 -8.88 -20.82
C LEU A 90 -2.47 -9.91 -19.98
N ALA A 91 -1.45 -10.53 -20.57
CA ALA A 91 -0.53 -11.44 -19.88
C ALA A 91 0.90 -10.85 -19.73
N PRO A 92 1.11 -9.53 -19.57
CA PRO A 92 2.45 -9.03 -19.34
C PRO A 92 2.87 -9.39 -17.92
N SER A 93 4.01 -10.02 -17.79
CA SER A 93 4.65 -10.20 -16.49
C SER A 93 5.40 -8.94 -16.13
N LEU A 94 5.01 -8.28 -15.04
CA LEU A 94 5.85 -7.25 -14.44
C LEU A 94 7.06 -7.90 -13.80
N GLY A 95 8.26 -7.46 -14.19
CA GLY A 95 9.49 -7.85 -13.52
C GLY A 95 9.64 -7.07 -12.22
N CYS A 96 9.58 -7.76 -11.08
CA CYS A 96 9.97 -7.21 -9.79
C CYS A 96 11.24 -7.91 -9.33
N GLY A 97 12.38 -7.35 -9.64
CA GLY A 97 13.68 -8.00 -9.41
C GLY A 97 13.81 -9.30 -10.23
N SER A 98 14.06 -10.41 -9.56
CA SER A 98 14.14 -11.76 -10.18
C SER A 98 12.77 -12.44 -10.35
N GLN A 99 11.70 -11.86 -9.82
CA GLN A 99 10.37 -12.45 -9.88
C GLN A 99 9.54 -11.85 -11.01
N ARG A 100 8.80 -12.70 -11.70
CA ARG A 100 7.77 -12.28 -12.64
C ARG A 100 6.41 -12.38 -11.97
N VAL A 101 5.60 -11.35 -12.09
CA VAL A 101 4.25 -11.30 -11.57
C VAL A 101 3.28 -11.20 -12.74
N ASP A 102 2.39 -12.18 -12.83
CA ASP A 102 1.29 -12.16 -13.80
C ASP A 102 0.22 -11.18 -13.32
N LEU A 103 -0.18 -10.25 -14.19
CA LEU A 103 -1.21 -9.26 -13.87
C LEU A 103 -2.60 -9.88 -13.70
N GLN A 104 -2.88 -11.01 -14.35
CA GLN A 104 -4.17 -11.68 -14.23
C GLN A 104 -4.37 -12.39 -12.87
N THR A 105 -3.29 -12.55 -12.09
CA THR A 105 -3.32 -13.12 -10.74
C THR A 105 -2.74 -12.16 -9.69
N PHE A 106 -2.60 -10.89 -10.03
CA PHE A 106 -1.89 -9.90 -9.21
C PHE A 106 -2.56 -9.67 -7.86
N ALA A 107 -3.89 -9.47 -7.85
CA ALA A 107 -4.64 -9.26 -6.61
C ALA A 107 -4.64 -10.51 -5.72
N ASP A 108 -4.78 -11.69 -6.32
CA ASP A 108 -4.77 -12.95 -5.57
C ASP A 108 -3.42 -13.12 -4.85
N ARG A 109 -2.34 -12.76 -5.53
CA ARG A 109 -1.00 -12.82 -4.94
C ARG A 109 -0.78 -11.73 -3.88
N PHE A 110 -1.28 -10.52 -4.10
CA PHE A 110 -1.19 -9.41 -3.17
C PHE A 110 -1.96 -9.69 -1.87
N SER A 111 -3.15 -10.29 -1.98
CA SER A 111 -4.05 -10.61 -0.87
C SER A 111 -3.78 -11.96 -0.19
N PHE A 112 -2.59 -12.52 -0.36
CA PHE A 112 -2.22 -13.85 0.17
C PHE A 112 -3.18 -14.95 -0.31
N ALA A 113 -3.33 -15.09 -1.63
CA ALA A 113 -4.25 -16.02 -2.28
C ALA A 113 -5.74 -15.74 -1.96
N GLY A 114 -6.11 -14.49 -1.74
CA GLY A 114 -7.49 -14.10 -1.44
C GLY A 114 -7.88 -14.23 0.04
N GLU A 115 -6.93 -14.52 0.93
CA GLU A 115 -7.21 -14.63 2.37
C GLU A 115 -7.59 -13.30 3.01
N HIS A 116 -7.07 -12.18 2.50
CA HIS A 116 -7.27 -10.85 3.07
C HIS A 116 -7.86 -9.88 2.06
N GLY A 117 -9.00 -9.30 2.40
CA GLY A 117 -9.65 -8.25 1.62
C GLY A 117 -9.12 -6.84 1.93
N PRO A 118 -9.66 -5.82 1.24
CA PRO A 118 -9.24 -4.41 1.46
C PRO A 118 -9.41 -3.92 2.90
N GLY A 119 -10.42 -4.42 3.63
CA GLY A 119 -10.69 -4.01 5.01
C GLY A 119 -9.88 -4.75 6.09
N ASP A 120 -8.98 -5.67 5.72
CA ASP A 120 -8.36 -6.61 6.67
C ASP A 120 -6.97 -6.15 7.15
N ALA A 121 -6.73 -4.84 7.23
CA ALA A 121 -5.43 -4.27 7.64
C ALA A 121 -4.92 -4.82 8.99
N GLU A 122 -5.81 -5.04 9.95
CA GLU A 122 -5.45 -5.62 11.26
C GLU A 122 -4.98 -7.07 11.13
N ALA A 123 -5.73 -7.90 10.40
CA ALA A 123 -5.34 -9.30 10.13
C ALA A 123 -4.02 -9.41 9.37
N VAL A 124 -3.77 -8.48 8.44
CA VAL A 124 -2.48 -8.39 7.73
C VAL A 124 -1.35 -7.99 8.67
N ASN A 125 -1.57 -7.05 9.58
CA ASN A 125 -0.60 -6.71 10.62
C ASN A 125 -0.28 -7.90 11.51
N GLN A 126 -1.29 -8.67 11.95
CA GLN A 126 -1.10 -9.90 12.71
C GLN A 126 -0.24 -10.92 11.92
N ARG A 127 -0.53 -11.12 10.64
CA ARG A 127 0.24 -12.01 9.77
C ARG A 127 1.71 -11.56 9.62
N ILE A 128 1.97 -10.26 9.56
CA ILE A 128 3.34 -9.71 9.54
C ILE A 128 4.09 -10.07 10.83
N LEU A 129 3.45 -9.97 11.99
CA LEU A 129 4.03 -10.37 13.26
C LEU A 129 4.35 -11.86 13.29
N GLU A 130 3.42 -12.71 12.88
CA GLU A 130 3.60 -14.17 12.83
C GLU A 130 4.73 -14.60 11.88
N ALA A 131 4.88 -13.91 10.75
CA ALA A 131 5.94 -14.17 9.78
C ALA A 131 7.32 -13.66 10.25
N SER A 132 7.38 -12.84 11.29
CA SER A 132 8.63 -12.29 11.82
C SER A 132 9.20 -13.19 12.91
N PRO A 133 10.40 -13.77 12.74
CA PRO A 133 11.02 -14.61 13.78
C PRO A 133 11.21 -13.88 15.12
N SER A 134 11.43 -12.55 15.07
CA SER A 134 11.64 -11.72 16.26
C SER A 134 10.36 -11.37 16.99
N ALA A 135 9.20 -11.55 16.36
CA ALA A 135 7.88 -11.25 16.90
C ALA A 135 7.03 -12.52 17.08
N ALA A 136 7.62 -13.70 16.96
CA ALA A 136 6.90 -14.96 17.06
C ALA A 136 6.18 -15.09 18.42
N GLY A 137 4.87 -15.36 18.35
CA GLY A 137 4.00 -15.44 19.53
C GLY A 137 3.41 -14.12 20.01
N MET A 138 3.70 -12.99 19.34
CA MET A 138 3.00 -11.74 19.58
C MET A 138 1.62 -11.77 18.89
N THR A 139 0.62 -11.26 19.60
CA THR A 139 -0.75 -11.09 19.08
C THR A 139 -1.15 -9.62 19.21
N ILE A 140 -2.00 -9.18 18.28
CA ILE A 140 -2.67 -7.87 18.32
C ILE A 140 -3.96 -7.99 19.10
#